data_0bc671106c23f1a717443ab1fb7d1bcc
#
_entry.id   0bc671106c23f1a717443ab1fb7d1bcc
#
_cell.length_a   1.000
_cell.length_b   1.000
_cell.length_c   1.000
_cell.angle_alpha   90.00
_cell.angle_beta   90.00
_cell.angle_gamma   90.00
#
_symmetry.space_group_name_H-M   'P 1'
#
loop_
_entity.id
_entity.type
_entity.pdbx_description
1 polymer ?
#
loop_
_entity_poly.entity_id
_entity_poly.type
_entity_poly.pdbx_seq_one_letter_code
_entity_poly.pdbx_strand_id
1 'polypeptide(L)'
;MEASLIIMAAGMGSRYGGLKQIDPLGPNSEILMEYAVFDAIRAGFTKVIFVIRKDFEEDFKNRIGNKFTEYISVYYAFQCLDDLPEPYTTPKGRTKPWGTGQAVLCCKSFINEPFVVQNADDFYGANAYKTIIKAFKDLSANDCCLVGYPISKTLSPHGSVTRGICISNNGILSKIDERMKIEKNSNGKIICDDNNQIIEINDTSICSMNFWGFPLSYMDILEKNSVSYTHLRAHETSRN
;
A
#
# COMPACT_ATOMS: atom_id res chain seq x y z
N MET A 1 10.17 -19.51 5.59
CA MET A 1 9.06 -18.83 6.30
C MET A 1 8.08 -18.41 5.23
N GLU A 2 6.83 -18.79 5.37
CA GLU A 2 5.77 -18.35 4.46
C GLU A 2 5.45 -16.88 4.73
N ALA A 3 5.16 -16.12 3.69
CA ALA A 3 4.72 -14.74 3.77
C ALA A 3 3.81 -14.40 2.58
N SER A 4 2.79 -13.59 2.84
CA SER A 4 1.87 -13.10 1.82
C SER A 4 2.19 -11.68 1.40
N LEU A 5 2.00 -11.38 0.11
CA LEU A 5 2.03 -10.01 -0.43
C LEU A 5 0.60 -9.57 -0.76
N ILE A 6 0.15 -8.46 -0.19
CA ILE A 6 -1.10 -7.78 -0.54
C ILE A 6 -0.78 -6.59 -1.43
N ILE A 7 -1.36 -6.56 -2.62
CA ILE A 7 -1.23 -5.46 -3.58
C ILE A 7 -2.57 -4.72 -3.67
N MET A 8 -2.60 -3.46 -3.23
CA MET A 8 -3.81 -2.65 -3.19
C MET A 8 -4.08 -2.03 -4.56
N ALA A 9 -4.93 -2.68 -5.35
CA ALA A 9 -5.25 -2.30 -6.72
C ALA A 9 -6.72 -1.84 -6.92
N ALA A 10 -7.55 -1.78 -5.86
CA ALA A 10 -8.95 -1.39 -5.94
C ALA A 10 -9.18 0.10 -6.26
N GLY A 11 -8.19 0.97 -5.97
CA GLY A 11 -8.22 2.40 -6.30
C GLY A 11 -8.05 2.71 -7.79
N MET A 12 -7.88 1.69 -8.61
CA MET A 12 -7.58 1.78 -10.04
C MET A 12 -8.76 2.33 -10.84
N GLY A 13 -8.54 3.41 -11.56
CA GLY A 13 -9.38 3.78 -12.69
C GLY A 13 -10.56 4.71 -12.43
N SER A 14 -10.79 5.22 -11.20
CA SER A 14 -11.94 6.10 -10.95
C SER A 14 -11.87 7.46 -11.66
N ARG A 15 -10.69 7.91 -12.11
CA ARG A 15 -10.49 9.23 -12.74
C ARG A 15 -10.35 9.21 -14.26
N TYR A 16 -10.09 8.05 -14.89
CA TYR A 16 -9.76 7.97 -16.33
C TYR A 16 -10.52 6.88 -17.09
N GLY A 17 -11.56 6.28 -16.52
CA GLY A 17 -12.41 5.29 -17.20
C GLY A 17 -11.71 3.99 -17.62
N GLY A 18 -10.48 3.73 -17.11
CA GLY A 18 -9.68 2.56 -17.45
C GLY A 18 -8.65 2.20 -16.36
N LEU A 19 -8.04 1.03 -16.49
CA LEU A 19 -7.05 0.49 -15.57
C LEU A 19 -5.67 1.14 -15.84
N LYS A 20 -5.42 2.36 -15.38
CA LYS A 20 -4.16 3.08 -15.60
C LYS A 20 -2.92 2.35 -15.05
N GLN A 21 -3.09 1.50 -14.04
CA GLN A 21 -2.01 0.67 -13.49
C GLN A 21 -1.70 -0.59 -14.32
N ILE A 22 -2.41 -0.77 -15.43
CA ILE A 22 -2.14 -1.81 -16.44
C ILE A 22 -1.43 -1.23 -17.65
N ASP A 23 -1.02 0.04 -17.61
CA ASP A 23 -0.24 0.62 -18.72
C ASP A 23 1.14 -0.07 -18.78
N PRO A 24 1.53 -0.56 -19.95
CA PRO A 24 2.82 -1.22 -20.13
C PRO A 24 3.96 -0.21 -19.94
N LEU A 25 4.93 -0.59 -19.11
CA LEU A 25 6.11 0.20 -18.80
C LEU A 25 7.41 -0.49 -19.23
N GLY A 26 7.39 -1.81 -19.22
CA GLY A 26 8.55 -2.63 -19.59
C GLY A 26 8.74 -2.83 -21.08
N PRO A 27 9.93 -3.29 -21.51
CA PRO A 27 10.28 -3.48 -22.92
C PRO A 27 9.42 -4.54 -23.63
N ASN A 28 8.84 -5.50 -22.89
CA ASN A 28 7.93 -6.52 -23.42
C ASN A 28 6.48 -6.29 -22.95
N SER A 29 6.12 -5.04 -22.72
CA SER A 29 4.78 -4.64 -22.24
C SER A 29 4.46 -5.11 -20.82
N GLU A 30 5.47 -5.34 -19.98
CA GLU A 30 5.26 -5.62 -18.58
C GLU A 30 4.70 -4.39 -17.86
N ILE A 31 3.83 -4.62 -16.90
CA ILE A 31 3.27 -3.57 -16.04
C ILE A 31 4.00 -3.54 -14.69
N LEU A 32 3.82 -2.45 -13.93
CA LEU A 32 4.51 -2.23 -12.66
C LEU A 32 4.27 -3.34 -11.64
N MET A 33 3.03 -3.83 -11.54
CA MET A 33 2.68 -4.93 -10.64
C MET A 33 3.36 -6.26 -11.00
N GLU A 34 3.69 -6.49 -12.27
CA GLU A 34 4.41 -7.72 -12.67
C GLU A 34 5.82 -7.73 -12.12
N TYR A 35 6.51 -6.59 -12.13
CA TYR A 35 7.81 -6.45 -11.46
C TYR A 35 7.69 -6.67 -9.95
N ALA A 36 6.65 -6.15 -9.31
CA ALA A 36 6.40 -6.35 -7.89
C ALA A 36 6.23 -7.84 -7.52
N VAL A 37 5.40 -8.58 -8.27
CA VAL A 37 5.19 -10.01 -8.03
C VAL A 37 6.45 -10.82 -8.34
N PHE A 38 7.16 -10.51 -9.42
CA PHE A 38 8.43 -11.14 -9.77
C PHE A 38 9.47 -10.99 -8.66
N ASP A 39 9.64 -9.76 -8.13
CA ASP A 39 10.58 -9.48 -7.05
C ASP A 39 10.15 -10.17 -5.73
N ALA A 40 8.85 -10.25 -5.45
CA ALA A 40 8.31 -10.97 -4.30
C ALA A 40 8.60 -12.47 -4.38
N ILE A 41 8.37 -13.12 -5.53
CA ILE A 41 8.69 -14.54 -5.74
C ILE A 41 10.19 -14.78 -5.46
N ARG A 42 11.07 -13.95 -6.01
CA ARG A 42 12.52 -14.05 -5.80
C ARG A 42 12.98 -13.79 -4.37
N ALA A 43 12.18 -13.03 -3.60
CA ALA A 43 12.43 -12.81 -2.19
C ALA A 43 11.92 -13.94 -1.28
N GLY A 44 11.08 -14.85 -1.81
CA GLY A 44 10.57 -16.01 -1.09
C GLY A 44 9.13 -15.85 -0.56
N PHE A 45 8.36 -14.91 -1.11
CA PHE A 45 6.92 -14.87 -0.87
C PHE A 45 6.24 -16.09 -1.51
N THR A 46 5.25 -16.65 -0.82
CA THR A 46 4.53 -17.87 -1.23
C THR A 46 3.13 -17.58 -1.75
N LYS A 47 2.62 -16.35 -1.50
CA LYS A 47 1.27 -15.95 -1.84
C LYS A 47 1.21 -14.47 -2.24
N VAL A 48 0.42 -14.17 -3.25
CA VAL A 48 0.02 -12.80 -3.61
C VAL A 48 -1.50 -12.68 -3.57
N ILE A 49 -1.99 -11.60 -2.99
CA ILE A 49 -3.41 -11.27 -2.91
C ILE A 49 -3.59 -9.90 -3.54
N PHE A 50 -4.33 -9.86 -4.64
CA PHE A 50 -4.70 -8.61 -5.29
C PHE A 50 -6.03 -8.10 -4.71
N VAL A 51 -6.01 -6.92 -4.11
CA VAL A 51 -7.24 -6.24 -3.71
C VAL A 51 -7.73 -5.44 -4.90
N ILE A 52 -8.83 -5.86 -5.48
CA ILE A 52 -9.42 -5.28 -6.70
C ILE A 52 -10.91 -4.97 -6.50
N ARG A 53 -11.50 -4.29 -7.47
CA ARG A 53 -12.96 -4.17 -7.56
C ARG A 53 -13.52 -5.40 -8.26
N LYS A 54 -14.71 -5.84 -7.86
CA LYS A 54 -15.37 -7.04 -8.41
C LYS A 54 -15.65 -6.92 -9.92
N ASP A 55 -16.02 -5.73 -10.37
CA ASP A 55 -16.32 -5.46 -11.77
C ASP A 55 -15.11 -5.56 -12.72
N PHE A 56 -13.88 -5.60 -12.19
CA PHE A 56 -12.65 -5.78 -12.96
C PHE A 56 -12.02 -7.18 -12.84
N GLU A 57 -12.67 -8.12 -12.18
CA GLU A 57 -12.08 -9.43 -11.86
C GLU A 57 -11.56 -10.18 -13.08
N GLU A 58 -12.41 -10.38 -14.09
CA GLU A 58 -12.06 -11.17 -15.28
C GLU A 58 -10.95 -10.51 -16.10
N ASP A 59 -11.04 -9.20 -16.33
CA ASP A 59 -10.00 -8.46 -17.06
C ASP A 59 -8.66 -8.51 -16.32
N PHE A 60 -8.70 -8.38 -14.99
CA PHE A 60 -7.49 -8.42 -14.16
C PHE A 60 -6.83 -9.80 -14.16
N LYS A 61 -7.63 -10.86 -14.01
CA LYS A 61 -7.14 -12.25 -14.09
C LYS A 61 -6.45 -12.53 -15.42
N ASN A 62 -7.11 -12.17 -16.51
CA ASN A 62 -6.60 -12.44 -17.86
C ASN A 62 -5.32 -11.67 -18.18
N ARG A 63 -5.22 -10.42 -17.71
CA ARG A 63 -4.08 -9.57 -18.03
C ARG A 63 -2.88 -9.75 -17.10
N ILE A 64 -3.12 -10.07 -15.83
CA ILE A 64 -2.10 -10.06 -14.78
C ILE A 64 -2.06 -11.38 -14.03
N GLY A 65 -3.13 -11.73 -13.35
CA GLY A 65 -3.11 -12.80 -12.34
C GLY A 65 -2.71 -14.17 -12.90
N ASN A 66 -3.24 -14.53 -14.06
CA ASN A 66 -2.97 -15.83 -14.68
C ASN A 66 -1.49 -16.05 -15.05
N LYS A 67 -0.71 -14.97 -15.20
CA LYS A 67 0.72 -15.06 -15.52
C LYS A 67 1.57 -15.64 -14.38
N PHE A 68 1.06 -15.61 -13.16
CA PHE A 68 1.83 -15.97 -11.95
C PHE A 68 1.39 -17.27 -11.28
N THR A 69 0.27 -17.85 -11.70
CA THR A 69 -0.33 -19.02 -11.03
C THR A 69 0.56 -20.26 -10.98
N GLU A 70 1.53 -20.36 -11.90
CA GLU A 70 2.53 -21.44 -11.90
C GLU A 70 3.69 -21.22 -10.91
N TYR A 71 3.87 -19.98 -10.42
CA TYR A 71 5.04 -19.58 -9.63
C TYR A 71 4.71 -19.22 -8.19
N ILE A 72 3.48 -18.77 -7.93
CA ILE A 72 3.03 -18.31 -6.61
C ILE A 72 1.51 -18.53 -6.48
N SER A 73 1.03 -18.78 -5.26
CA SER A 73 -0.41 -18.82 -5.01
C SER A 73 -1.04 -17.44 -5.20
N VAL A 74 -2.03 -17.33 -6.11
CA VAL A 74 -2.68 -16.06 -6.46
C VAL A 74 -4.11 -16.05 -5.95
N TYR A 75 -4.47 -14.99 -5.20
CA TYR A 75 -5.82 -14.77 -4.67
C TYR A 75 -6.32 -13.37 -5.03
N TYR A 76 -7.65 -13.21 -4.98
CA TYR A 76 -8.32 -11.95 -5.26
C TYR A 76 -9.25 -11.61 -4.10
N ALA A 77 -9.03 -10.46 -3.49
CA ALA A 77 -9.91 -9.88 -2.49
C ALA A 77 -10.68 -8.70 -3.12
N PHE A 78 -11.95 -8.55 -2.76
CA PHE A 78 -12.80 -7.53 -3.37
C PHE A 78 -13.13 -6.45 -2.36
N GLN A 79 -12.71 -5.22 -2.65
CA GLN A 79 -13.07 -4.07 -1.83
C GLN A 79 -14.44 -3.55 -2.27
N CYS A 80 -15.47 -3.79 -1.45
CA CYS A 80 -16.84 -3.33 -1.66
C CYS A 80 -17.22 -2.26 -0.63
N LEU A 81 -18.08 -1.32 -1.03
CA LEU A 81 -18.58 -0.27 -0.12
C LEU A 81 -19.50 -0.85 0.97
N ASP A 82 -20.27 -1.87 0.61
CA ASP A 82 -21.28 -2.47 1.49
C ASP A 82 -20.72 -3.62 2.34
N ASP A 83 -19.44 -3.95 2.18
CA ASP A 83 -18.75 -4.94 3.01
C ASP A 83 -18.30 -4.31 4.33
N LEU A 84 -19.24 -4.15 5.23
CA LEU A 84 -19.07 -3.57 6.55
C LEU A 84 -19.50 -4.58 7.62
N PRO A 85 -18.82 -4.58 8.79
CA PRO A 85 -19.25 -5.41 9.91
C PRO A 85 -20.60 -4.92 10.46
N GLU A 86 -21.47 -5.85 10.86
CA GLU A 86 -22.72 -5.49 11.52
C GLU A 86 -22.46 -4.72 12.83
N PRO A 87 -23.31 -3.71 13.19
CA PRO A 87 -24.58 -3.31 12.54
C PRO A 87 -24.44 -2.17 11.51
N TYR A 88 -23.27 -1.92 10.96
CA TYR A 88 -23.00 -0.75 10.12
C TYR A 88 -23.51 -0.96 8.69
N THR A 89 -24.03 0.10 8.10
CA THR A 89 -24.49 0.16 6.71
C THR A 89 -23.85 1.33 6.00
N THR A 90 -23.70 1.21 4.68
CA THR A 90 -23.12 2.27 3.86
C THR A 90 -24.02 3.51 3.88
N PRO A 91 -23.52 4.70 4.29
CA PRO A 91 -24.30 5.93 4.25
C PRO A 91 -24.80 6.25 2.85
N LYS A 92 -26.03 6.75 2.76
CA LYS A 92 -26.66 7.11 1.48
C LYS A 92 -25.79 8.12 0.72
N GLY A 93 -25.48 7.81 -0.54
CA GLY A 93 -24.66 8.68 -1.40
C GLY A 93 -23.15 8.53 -1.27
N ARG A 94 -22.66 7.64 -0.42
CA ARG A 94 -21.21 7.36 -0.36
C ARG A 94 -20.76 6.60 -1.60
N THR A 95 -19.73 7.13 -2.27
CA THR A 95 -19.10 6.52 -3.45
C THR A 95 -17.61 6.21 -3.25
N LYS A 96 -17.00 6.78 -2.20
CA LYS A 96 -15.57 6.60 -1.91
C LYS A 96 -15.34 5.35 -1.07
N PRO A 97 -14.29 4.55 -1.36
CA PRO A 97 -13.87 3.43 -0.52
C PRO A 97 -13.60 3.85 0.94
N TRP A 98 -13.65 2.89 1.85
CA TRP A 98 -13.42 3.11 3.29
C TRP A 98 -11.95 3.35 3.67
N GLY A 99 -11.03 3.18 2.73
CA GLY A 99 -9.61 3.39 2.90
C GLY A 99 -8.79 2.12 2.86
N THR A 100 -7.48 2.26 3.08
CA THR A 100 -6.50 1.17 2.94
C THR A 100 -6.68 0.08 4.01
N GLY A 101 -7.07 0.44 5.23
CA GLY A 101 -7.32 -0.52 6.29
C GLY A 101 -8.43 -1.52 5.92
N GLN A 102 -9.56 -1.03 5.38
CA GLN A 102 -10.64 -1.91 4.92
C GLN A 102 -10.20 -2.77 3.72
N ALA A 103 -9.41 -2.22 2.81
CA ALA A 103 -8.84 -2.98 1.69
C ALA A 103 -7.99 -4.18 2.17
N VAL A 104 -7.16 -3.97 3.21
CA VAL A 104 -6.38 -5.05 3.82
C VAL A 104 -7.28 -6.05 4.54
N LEU A 105 -8.32 -5.59 5.23
CA LEU A 105 -9.26 -6.45 5.95
C LEU A 105 -10.02 -7.40 5.02
N CYS A 106 -10.31 -6.99 3.78
CA CYS A 106 -10.91 -7.88 2.77
C CYS A 106 -10.04 -9.11 2.45
N CYS A 107 -8.75 -9.09 2.81
CA CYS A 107 -7.83 -10.21 2.62
C CYS A 107 -7.84 -11.22 3.78
N LYS A 108 -8.57 -10.97 4.87
CA LYS A 108 -8.48 -11.74 6.12
C LYS A 108 -8.64 -13.25 5.90
N SER A 109 -9.57 -13.69 5.06
CA SER A 109 -9.83 -15.10 4.80
C SER A 109 -8.70 -15.84 4.06
N PHE A 110 -7.77 -15.09 3.46
CA PHE A 110 -6.63 -15.64 2.71
C PHE A 110 -5.33 -15.60 3.50
N ILE A 111 -5.29 -14.90 4.65
CA ILE A 111 -4.08 -14.64 5.44
C ILE A 111 -4.02 -15.57 6.65
N ASN A 112 -2.97 -16.38 6.73
CA ASN A 112 -2.64 -17.26 7.86
C ASN A 112 -1.15 -17.22 8.22
N GLU A 113 -0.39 -16.26 7.63
CA GLU A 113 1.02 -16.01 7.87
C GLU A 113 1.30 -14.49 7.95
N PRO A 114 2.53 -14.06 8.32
CA PRO A 114 2.93 -12.65 8.19
C PRO A 114 2.73 -12.13 6.76
N PHE A 115 2.37 -10.87 6.62
CA PHE A 115 2.04 -10.31 5.32
C PHE A 115 2.60 -8.91 5.11
N VAL A 116 2.82 -8.58 3.85
CA VAL A 116 3.25 -7.26 3.39
C VAL A 116 2.13 -6.59 2.63
N VAL A 117 1.96 -5.30 2.83
CA VAL A 117 1.00 -4.46 2.11
C VAL A 117 1.75 -3.43 1.29
N GLN A 118 1.36 -3.28 0.03
CA GLN A 118 1.91 -2.28 -0.89
C GLN A 118 0.85 -1.66 -1.80
N ASN A 119 1.18 -0.51 -2.38
CA ASN A 119 0.41 0.08 -3.47
C ASN A 119 0.67 -0.65 -4.79
N ALA A 120 -0.29 -0.59 -5.70
CA ALA A 120 -0.18 -1.20 -7.03
C ALA A 120 0.59 -0.33 -8.05
N ASP A 121 0.75 0.96 -7.76
CA ASP A 121 1.29 2.00 -8.64
C ASP A 121 2.64 2.57 -8.20
N ASP A 122 3.28 1.97 -7.19
CA ASP A 122 4.61 2.32 -6.72
C ASP A 122 5.66 1.24 -7.07
N PHE A 123 6.87 1.66 -7.41
CA PHE A 123 8.03 0.77 -7.62
C PHE A 123 8.89 0.71 -6.36
N TYR A 124 9.00 -0.47 -5.77
CA TYR A 124 9.71 -0.68 -4.50
C TYR A 124 11.14 -1.21 -4.66
N GLY A 125 11.41 -1.93 -5.75
CA GLY A 125 12.69 -2.55 -6.07
C GLY A 125 12.95 -3.86 -5.30
N ALA A 126 13.68 -4.78 -5.92
CA ALA A 126 13.90 -6.14 -5.41
C ALA A 126 14.47 -6.21 -3.98
N ASN A 127 15.28 -5.23 -3.58
CA ASN A 127 15.88 -5.21 -2.24
C ASN A 127 14.83 -4.96 -1.14
N ALA A 128 13.75 -4.25 -1.40
CA ALA A 128 12.70 -4.01 -0.42
C ALA A 128 12.04 -5.33 0.03
N TYR A 129 11.71 -6.20 -0.91
CA TYR A 129 11.09 -7.51 -0.63
C TYR A 129 12.04 -8.42 0.17
N LYS A 130 13.33 -8.46 -0.20
CA LYS A 130 14.34 -9.21 0.56
C LYS A 130 14.53 -8.68 1.98
N THR A 131 14.53 -7.35 2.12
CA THR A 131 14.72 -6.69 3.42
C THR A 131 13.55 -7.00 4.35
N ILE A 132 12.30 -6.91 3.87
CA ILE A 132 11.14 -7.13 4.72
C ILE A 132 10.98 -8.61 5.11
N ILE A 133 11.29 -9.55 4.21
CA ILE A 133 11.31 -11.00 4.53
C ILE A 133 12.38 -11.31 5.58
N LYS A 134 13.56 -10.66 5.50
CA LYS A 134 14.58 -10.79 6.53
C LYS A 134 14.08 -10.24 7.87
N ALA A 135 13.46 -9.05 7.87
CA ALA A 135 12.93 -8.45 9.09
C ALA A 135 11.91 -9.36 9.80
N PHE A 136 11.03 -10.05 9.08
CA PHE A 136 10.07 -10.99 9.68
C PHE A 136 10.72 -12.14 10.46
N LYS A 137 11.99 -12.48 10.21
CA LYS A 137 12.71 -13.52 10.97
C LYS A 137 13.20 -13.01 12.32
N ASP A 138 13.42 -11.70 12.43
CA ASP A 138 14.05 -11.05 13.58
C ASP A 138 13.00 -10.34 14.47
N LEU A 139 11.79 -10.09 13.96
CA LEU A 139 10.71 -9.41 14.66
C LEU A 139 9.94 -10.35 15.59
N SER A 140 9.41 -9.81 16.68
CA SER A 140 8.45 -10.53 17.51
C SER A 140 7.09 -10.68 16.81
N ALA A 141 6.24 -11.58 17.32
CA ALA A 141 4.93 -11.85 16.77
C ALA A 141 3.96 -10.64 16.80
N ASN A 142 4.31 -9.55 17.46
CA ASN A 142 3.49 -8.36 17.59
C ASN A 142 4.13 -7.11 16.93
N ASP A 143 5.33 -7.24 16.37
CA ASP A 143 6.01 -6.11 15.75
C ASP A 143 5.61 -5.94 14.29
N CYS A 144 5.36 -4.68 13.92
CA CYS A 144 5.21 -4.28 12.53
C CYS A 144 6.51 -3.66 12.03
N CYS A 145 6.76 -3.73 10.73
CA CYS A 145 7.92 -3.11 10.11
C CYS A 145 7.55 -2.36 8.84
N LEU A 146 8.40 -1.46 8.42
CA LEU A 146 8.30 -0.81 7.12
C LEU A 146 9.67 -0.74 6.45
N VAL A 147 9.69 -0.73 5.15
CA VAL A 147 10.90 -0.37 4.40
C VAL A 147 10.85 1.13 4.12
N GLY A 148 11.83 1.84 4.67
CA GLY A 148 11.99 3.27 4.44
C GLY A 148 12.90 3.55 3.25
N TYR A 149 12.65 4.66 2.57
CA TYR A 149 13.38 5.09 1.39
C TYR A 149 13.99 6.47 1.61
N PRO A 150 15.23 6.75 1.16
CA PRO A 150 15.75 8.12 1.15
C PRO A 150 14.82 9.01 0.32
N ILE A 151 14.41 10.15 0.87
CA ILE A 151 13.46 11.06 0.22
C ILE A 151 13.93 11.48 -1.18
N SER A 152 15.23 11.66 -1.35
CA SER A 152 15.86 12.03 -2.63
C SER A 152 15.62 11.02 -3.76
N LYS A 153 15.24 9.77 -3.42
CA LYS A 153 14.95 8.68 -4.37
C LYS A 153 13.45 8.53 -4.68
N THR A 154 12.60 9.33 -4.05
CA THR A 154 11.13 9.20 -4.15
C THR A 154 10.44 10.43 -4.74
N LEU A 155 11.22 11.39 -5.22
CA LEU A 155 10.72 12.61 -5.85
C LEU A 155 10.30 12.35 -7.30
N SER A 156 9.37 13.18 -7.79
CA SER A 156 8.93 13.17 -9.18
C SER A 156 9.60 14.34 -9.94
N PRO A 157 10.04 14.11 -11.18
CA PRO A 157 10.49 15.21 -12.07
C PRO A 157 9.30 16.02 -12.62
N HIS A 158 8.05 15.54 -12.45
CA HIS A 158 6.86 16.14 -13.04
C HIS A 158 5.95 16.85 -12.03
N GLY A 159 6.47 17.17 -10.84
CA GLY A 159 5.72 17.91 -9.82
C GLY A 159 6.03 17.44 -8.40
N SER A 160 5.40 18.12 -7.45
CA SER A 160 5.55 17.82 -6.04
C SER A 160 4.90 16.49 -5.64
N VAL A 161 5.42 15.88 -4.57
CA VAL A 161 4.91 14.62 -4.00
C VAL A 161 4.49 14.82 -2.54
N THR A 162 3.65 13.92 -2.03
CA THR A 162 3.34 13.80 -0.60
C THR A 162 4.03 12.55 -0.05
N ARG A 163 4.74 12.68 1.08
CA ARG A 163 5.44 11.57 1.73
C ARG A 163 5.31 11.64 3.25
N GLY A 164 5.24 10.49 3.88
CA GLY A 164 5.38 10.37 5.33
C GLY A 164 6.86 10.30 5.72
N ILE A 165 7.41 11.39 6.27
CA ILE A 165 8.78 11.42 6.78
C ILE A 165 8.86 10.59 8.05
N CYS A 166 9.74 9.58 8.06
CA CYS A 166 9.93 8.67 9.17
C CYS A 166 10.94 9.24 10.16
N ILE A 167 10.54 9.36 11.42
CA ILE A 167 11.41 9.69 12.54
C ILE A 167 11.64 8.40 13.31
N SER A 168 12.91 7.96 13.39
CA SER A 168 13.26 6.69 14.03
C SER A 168 14.48 6.86 14.93
N ASN A 169 14.57 6.01 15.97
CA ASN A 169 15.72 5.90 16.85
C ASN A 169 16.15 4.43 16.89
N ASN A 170 17.41 4.16 16.54
CA ASN A 170 17.98 2.82 16.47
C ASN A 170 17.13 1.82 15.67
N GLY A 171 16.54 2.26 14.54
CA GLY A 171 15.69 1.45 13.68
C GLY A 171 14.25 1.30 14.16
N ILE A 172 13.89 1.84 15.33
CA ILE A 172 12.52 1.82 15.86
C ILE A 172 11.84 3.12 15.42
N LEU A 173 10.74 2.98 14.67
CA LEU A 173 9.93 4.10 14.22
C LEU A 173 9.20 4.73 15.42
N SER A 174 9.39 6.03 15.62
CA SER A 174 8.72 6.81 16.67
C SER A 174 7.57 7.66 16.13
N LYS A 175 7.69 8.15 14.89
CA LYS A 175 6.67 9.02 14.26
C LYS A 175 6.78 8.94 12.74
N ILE A 176 5.64 9.09 12.07
CA ILE A 176 5.57 9.46 10.66
C ILE A 176 4.94 10.83 10.57
N ASP A 177 5.61 11.75 9.91
CA ASP A 177 5.18 13.13 9.72
C ASP A 177 4.83 13.34 8.23
N GLU A 178 3.53 13.43 7.93
CA GLU A 178 3.08 13.59 6.55
C GLU A 178 3.39 15.00 6.06
N ARG A 179 4.18 15.08 4.99
CA ARG A 179 4.56 16.32 4.33
C ARG A 179 4.03 16.35 2.91
N MET A 180 3.37 17.43 2.58
CA MET A 180 2.79 17.68 1.26
C MET A 180 3.69 18.59 0.43
N LYS A 181 3.48 18.58 -0.90
CA LYS A 181 4.19 19.44 -1.84
C LYS A 181 5.72 19.39 -1.69
N ILE A 182 6.25 18.19 -1.58
CA ILE A 182 7.71 17.99 -1.52
C ILE A 182 8.25 18.01 -2.94
N GLU A 183 9.24 18.85 -3.18
CA GLU A 183 9.89 19.00 -4.49
C GLU A 183 11.32 19.52 -4.36
N LYS A 184 12.08 19.51 -5.46
CA LYS A 184 13.37 20.20 -5.53
C LYS A 184 13.14 21.64 -5.99
N ASN A 185 13.72 22.59 -5.25
CA ASN A 185 13.76 23.98 -5.68
C ASN A 185 14.84 24.22 -6.77
N SER A 186 14.94 25.45 -7.28
CA SER A 186 15.92 25.84 -8.30
C SER A 186 17.38 25.62 -7.89
N ASN A 187 17.68 25.58 -6.59
CA ASN A 187 19.01 25.33 -6.04
C ASN A 187 19.28 23.84 -5.77
N GLY A 188 18.37 22.95 -6.18
CA GLY A 188 18.48 21.49 -5.99
C GLY A 188 18.18 20.99 -4.57
N LYS A 189 17.79 21.87 -3.65
CA LYS A 189 17.41 21.48 -2.28
C LYS A 189 15.99 20.95 -2.25
N ILE A 190 15.75 19.93 -1.42
CA ILE A 190 14.43 19.35 -1.19
C ILE A 190 13.68 20.24 -0.20
N ILE A 191 12.52 20.71 -0.58
CA ILE A 191 11.66 21.56 0.23
C ILE A 191 10.24 21.00 0.30
N CYS A 192 9.49 21.37 1.32
CA CYS A 192 8.04 21.18 1.39
C CYS A 192 7.34 22.48 1.80
N ASP A 193 6.09 22.63 1.38
CA ASP A 193 5.20 23.69 1.86
C ASP A 193 4.40 23.16 3.06
N ASP A 194 4.68 23.67 4.24
CA ASP A 194 3.95 23.36 5.46
C ASP A 194 3.23 24.63 5.94
N ASN A 195 1.92 24.71 5.66
CA ASN A 195 1.07 25.85 6.02
C ASN A 195 1.62 27.22 5.54
N ASN A 196 2.05 27.29 4.29
CA ASN A 196 2.70 28.46 3.66
C ASN A 196 4.10 28.81 4.22
N GLN A 197 4.72 27.88 4.93
CA GLN A 197 6.13 27.96 5.31
C GLN A 197 6.95 26.96 4.50
N ILE A 198 7.99 27.44 3.84
CA ILE A 198 8.92 26.57 3.12
C ILE A 198 9.92 26.01 4.11
N ILE A 199 9.88 24.67 4.25
CA ILE A 199 10.80 23.93 5.12
C ILE A 199 11.75 23.12 4.24
N GLU A 200 13.04 23.20 4.52
CA GLU A 200 14.06 22.35 3.87
C GLU A 200 14.06 20.96 4.51
N ILE A 201 14.04 19.92 3.69
CA ILE A 201 14.13 18.52 4.11
C ILE A 201 15.52 17.99 3.73
N ASN A 202 16.18 17.32 4.66
CA ASN A 202 17.46 16.68 4.37
C ASN A 202 17.25 15.58 3.33
N ASP A 203 18.07 15.52 2.31
CA ASP A 203 18.00 14.58 1.18
C ASP A 203 18.17 13.10 1.59
N THR A 204 18.81 12.85 2.74
CA THR A 204 18.97 11.53 3.36
C THR A 204 17.82 11.15 4.30
N SER A 205 16.88 12.07 4.56
CA SER A 205 15.69 11.76 5.38
C SER A 205 14.96 10.54 4.84
N ILE A 206 14.56 9.66 5.74
CA ILE A 206 13.84 8.45 5.37
C ILE A 206 12.34 8.75 5.29
N CYS A 207 11.68 8.25 4.26
CA CYS A 207 10.23 8.35 4.11
C CYS A 207 9.58 7.01 3.85
N SER A 208 8.30 6.92 4.19
CA SER A 208 7.43 5.80 3.86
C SER A 208 6.91 5.95 2.43
N MET A 209 6.92 4.81 1.71
CA MET A 209 6.25 4.61 0.42
C MET A 209 5.09 3.62 0.53
N ASN A 210 4.52 3.44 1.75
CA ASN A 210 3.47 2.45 2.03
C ASN A 210 3.85 0.99 1.76
N PHE A 211 5.11 0.62 2.09
CA PHE A 211 5.58 -0.76 2.04
C PHE A 211 5.76 -1.29 3.46
N TRP A 212 4.68 -1.91 3.98
CA TRP A 212 4.55 -2.31 5.36
C TRP A 212 4.49 -3.82 5.54
N GLY A 213 5.18 -4.33 6.54
CA GLY A 213 5.09 -5.71 7.00
C GLY A 213 4.37 -5.82 8.33
N PHE A 214 3.46 -6.78 8.41
CA PHE A 214 2.60 -7.02 9.57
C PHE A 214 2.65 -8.47 10.01
N PRO A 215 2.63 -8.75 11.32
CA PRO A 215 2.40 -10.10 11.84
C PRO A 215 0.94 -10.52 11.61
N LEU A 216 0.67 -11.83 11.63
CA LEU A 216 -0.70 -12.36 11.49
C LEU A 216 -1.67 -11.75 12.51
N SER A 217 -1.23 -11.56 13.76
CA SER A 217 -2.03 -10.97 14.85
C SER A 217 -2.60 -9.57 14.52
N TYR A 218 -1.99 -8.88 13.56
CA TYR A 218 -2.44 -7.55 13.15
C TYR A 218 -3.82 -7.57 12.48
N MET A 219 -4.21 -8.69 11.84
CA MET A 219 -5.56 -8.81 11.24
C MET A 219 -6.67 -8.68 12.28
N ASP A 220 -6.49 -9.26 13.47
CA ASP A 220 -7.48 -9.14 14.56
C ASP A 220 -7.52 -7.72 15.13
N ILE A 221 -6.37 -7.06 15.21
CA ILE A 221 -6.27 -5.65 15.62
C ILE A 221 -6.97 -4.76 14.60
N LEU A 222 -6.74 -5.00 13.31
CA LEU A 222 -7.34 -4.24 12.22
C LEU A 222 -8.87 -4.40 12.21
N GLU A 223 -9.37 -5.61 12.38
CA GLU A 223 -10.81 -5.90 12.45
C GLU A 223 -11.48 -5.15 13.61
N LYS A 224 -10.92 -5.24 14.81
CA LYS A 224 -11.45 -4.54 16.00
C LYS A 224 -11.47 -3.02 15.81
N ASN A 225 -10.43 -2.46 15.18
CA ASN A 225 -10.34 -1.01 14.98
C ASN A 225 -11.17 -0.53 13.78
N SER A 226 -11.44 -1.38 12.78
CA SER A 226 -12.25 -1.00 11.61
C SER A 226 -13.67 -0.64 12.00
N VAL A 227 -14.24 -1.32 13.00
CA VAL A 227 -15.57 -1.02 13.56
C VAL A 227 -15.61 0.40 14.12
N SER A 228 -14.63 0.78 14.93
CA SER A 228 -14.55 2.13 15.52
C SER A 228 -14.34 3.22 14.46
N TYR A 229 -13.49 2.95 13.46
CA TYR A 229 -13.22 3.88 12.38
C TYR A 229 -14.42 4.10 11.46
N THR A 230 -15.16 3.04 11.15
CA THR A 230 -16.37 3.10 10.33
C THR A 230 -17.44 3.93 11.05
N HIS A 231 -17.59 3.77 12.37
CA HIS A 231 -18.51 4.54 13.19
C HIS A 231 -18.19 6.04 13.17
N LEU A 232 -16.94 6.42 13.37
CA LEU A 232 -16.49 7.81 13.35
C LEU A 232 -16.73 8.47 11.99
N ARG A 233 -16.38 7.80 10.88
CA ARG A 233 -16.54 8.32 9.51
C ARG A 233 -17.99 8.35 9.01
N ALA A 234 -18.86 7.48 9.51
CA ALA A 234 -20.29 7.55 9.21
C ALA A 234 -20.93 8.84 9.73
N HIS A 235 -20.43 9.37 10.86
CA HIS A 235 -20.91 10.63 11.43
C HIS A 235 -20.32 11.89 10.77
N GLU A 236 -19.13 11.81 10.16
CA GLU A 236 -18.52 12.96 9.46
C GLU A 236 -19.24 13.33 8.16
N THR A 237 -19.85 12.37 7.44
CA THR A 237 -20.58 12.63 6.19
C THR A 237 -21.95 13.27 6.40
N SER A 238 -22.42 13.40 7.63
CA SER A 238 -23.70 14.09 7.96
C SER A 238 -23.52 15.59 8.30
N ARG A 239 -22.31 16.13 8.20
CA ARG A 239 -21.98 17.53 8.52
C ARG A 239 -21.46 18.39 7.36
N ASN A 240 -21.52 17.89 6.11
CA ASN A 240 -21.20 18.69 4.91
C ASN A 240 -22.33 18.64 3.90
#